data_924fb12a5715dedd407660496c244659
#
_entry.id   924fb12a5715dedd407660496c244659
#
_cell.length_a   1.000
_cell.length_b   1.000
_cell.length_c   1.000
_cell.angle_alpha   90.00
_cell.angle_beta   90.00
_cell.angle_gamma   90.00
#
_symmetry.space_group_name_H-M   'P 1'
#
loop_
_entity.id
_entity.type
_entity.pdbx_description
1 polymer ?
#
loop_
_entity_poly.entity_id
_entity_poly.type
_entity_poly.pdbx_seq_one_letter_code
_entity_poly.pdbx_strand_id
1 'polypeptide(L)'
;MPIIQIKTMIQLKKNTRSGKVNFLFFLIYFFLISQPLPLTANEGRFVEIKVLDKVSSKTDLLKLEIGKEIKFKGLLIKSLKCKNSEFDDNPEITAYIQVKDMTNKDNNEVFIFNGWTFASDPSIAPFDHAIYDLQLVECNNV
;
A
#
# COMPACT_ATOMS: atom_id res chain seq x y z
N MET A 1 -11.13 -80.17 49.04
CA MET A 1 -11.96 -79.73 47.90
C MET A 1 -11.58 -78.32 47.54
N PRO A 2 -10.94 -78.05 46.45
CA PRO A 2 -10.59 -76.66 46.05
C PRO A 2 -11.67 -76.07 45.16
N ILE A 3 -12.10 -74.87 45.50
CA ILE A 3 -13.03 -74.10 44.77
C ILE A 3 -12.28 -73.38 43.63
N ILE A 4 -12.65 -73.72 42.39
CA ILE A 4 -12.10 -73.10 41.17
C ILE A 4 -12.77 -71.77 40.97
N GLN A 5 -12.03 -70.67 41.10
CA GLN A 5 -12.45 -69.33 40.73
C GLN A 5 -12.27 -69.21 39.22
N ILE A 6 -13.40 -69.14 38.51
CA ILE A 6 -13.44 -68.83 37.07
C ILE A 6 -13.40 -67.28 36.93
N LYS A 7 -12.27 -66.75 36.61
CA LYS A 7 -12.05 -65.36 36.32
C LYS A 7 -12.46 -65.07 34.86
N THR A 8 -13.69 -64.64 34.66
CA THR A 8 -14.17 -64.22 33.35
C THR A 8 -13.46 -62.95 32.93
N MET A 9 -12.52 -63.03 32.05
CA MET A 9 -11.88 -61.85 31.40
C MET A 9 -12.85 -61.29 30.40
N ILE A 10 -13.51 -60.19 30.75
CA ILE A 10 -14.27 -59.35 29.80
C ILE A 10 -13.24 -58.60 28.98
N GLN A 11 -13.00 -59.05 27.76
CA GLN A 11 -12.25 -58.29 26.76
C GLN A 11 -13.10 -57.10 26.25
N LEU A 12 -12.79 -55.94 26.75
CA LEU A 12 -13.34 -54.69 26.17
C LEU A 12 -12.71 -54.54 24.78
N LYS A 13 -13.49 -54.86 23.76
CA LYS A 13 -13.13 -54.60 22.38
C LYS A 13 -13.19 -53.09 22.16
N LYS A 14 -12.05 -52.43 22.26
CA LYS A 14 -11.88 -51.00 21.97
C LYS A 14 -12.12 -50.78 20.48
N ASN A 15 -13.35 -50.37 20.14
CA ASN A 15 -13.72 -50.08 18.76
C ASN A 15 -13.14 -48.72 18.39
N THR A 16 -11.87 -48.71 18.00
CA THR A 16 -11.23 -47.54 17.41
C THR A 16 -11.70 -47.41 15.95
N ARG A 17 -12.87 -46.82 15.76
CA ARG A 17 -13.20 -46.24 14.46
C ARG A 17 -12.26 -45.07 14.24
N SER A 18 -11.13 -45.35 13.64
CA SER A 18 -10.13 -44.41 13.23
C SER A 18 -10.72 -43.46 12.17
N GLY A 19 -11.04 -42.25 12.49
CA GLY A 19 -10.19 -41.12 12.19
C GLY A 19 -10.27 -40.53 10.78
N LYS A 20 -11.19 -41.00 9.86
CA LYS A 20 -11.37 -40.31 8.59
C LYS A 20 -12.04 -38.93 8.78
N VAL A 21 -12.85 -38.76 9.82
CA VAL A 21 -13.49 -37.49 10.17
C VAL A 21 -12.47 -36.49 10.71
N ASN A 22 -11.51 -36.94 11.52
CA ASN A 22 -10.50 -36.04 12.10
C ASN A 22 -9.52 -35.49 11.06
N PHE A 23 -9.21 -36.24 10.02
CA PHE A 23 -8.34 -35.79 8.94
C PHE A 23 -9.02 -34.70 8.09
N LEU A 24 -10.31 -34.87 7.83
CA LEU A 24 -11.11 -33.89 7.08
C LEU A 24 -11.24 -32.56 7.88
N PHE A 25 -11.51 -32.65 9.19
CA PHE A 25 -11.54 -31.48 10.07
C PHE A 25 -10.19 -30.78 10.16
N PHE A 26 -9.09 -31.53 10.17
CA PHE A 26 -7.75 -30.98 10.19
C PHE A 26 -7.42 -30.25 8.88
N LEU A 27 -7.83 -30.80 7.73
CA LEU A 27 -7.69 -30.14 6.43
C LEU A 27 -8.52 -28.85 6.34
N ILE A 28 -9.78 -28.88 6.81
CA ILE A 28 -10.65 -27.68 6.81
C ILE A 28 -10.07 -26.63 7.74
N TYR A 29 -9.59 -26.99 8.92
CA TYR A 29 -8.97 -26.08 9.88
C TYR A 29 -7.69 -25.44 9.30
N PHE A 30 -6.84 -26.23 8.64
CA PHE A 30 -5.64 -25.74 7.98
C PHE A 30 -5.97 -24.77 6.83
N PHE A 31 -7.04 -25.04 6.07
CA PHE A 31 -7.48 -24.17 4.98
C PHE A 31 -8.08 -22.86 5.49
N LEU A 32 -8.73 -22.85 6.65
CA LEU A 32 -9.26 -21.64 7.28
C LEU A 32 -8.17 -20.72 7.84
N ILE A 33 -7.02 -21.27 8.28
CA ILE A 33 -5.90 -20.49 8.83
C ILE A 33 -5.01 -19.93 7.70
N SER A 34 -5.00 -20.54 6.53
CA SER A 34 -4.14 -20.14 5.40
C SER A 34 -4.72 -18.98 4.57
N GLN A 35 -5.76 -18.27 5.04
CA GLN A 35 -6.24 -17.07 4.35
C GLN A 35 -5.19 -15.97 4.47
N PRO A 36 -4.61 -15.49 3.35
CA PRO A 36 -3.71 -14.35 3.40
C PRO A 36 -4.49 -13.15 3.91
N LEU A 37 -4.03 -12.55 5.00
CA LEU A 37 -4.55 -11.27 5.46
C LEU A 37 -4.29 -10.25 4.33
N PRO A 38 -5.31 -9.50 3.88
CA PRO A 38 -5.09 -8.44 2.91
C PRO A 38 -4.16 -7.40 3.56
N LEU A 39 -2.94 -7.30 3.07
CA LEU A 39 -2.02 -6.23 3.41
C LEU A 39 -2.57 -4.96 2.75
N THR A 40 -3.41 -4.21 3.44
CA THR A 40 -3.92 -2.93 2.97
C THR A 40 -2.82 -1.89 3.15
N ALA A 41 -2.09 -1.59 2.07
CA ALA A 41 -1.29 -0.38 2.02
C ALA A 41 -2.23 0.82 2.24
N ASN A 42 -1.87 1.69 3.16
CA ASN A 42 -2.68 2.85 3.52
C ASN A 42 -2.68 3.83 2.32
N GLU A 43 -3.75 3.81 1.52
CA GLU A 43 -3.92 4.78 0.43
C GLU A 43 -4.38 6.11 1.05
N GLY A 44 -3.63 7.18 0.82
CA GLY A 44 -3.96 8.50 1.31
C GLY A 44 -5.05 9.19 0.47
N ARG A 45 -5.78 10.12 1.08
CA ARG A 45 -6.72 11.03 0.39
C ARG A 45 -6.05 12.31 -0.06
N PHE A 46 -5.00 12.71 0.63
CA PHE A 46 -4.27 13.95 0.36
C PHE A 46 -2.79 13.64 0.17
N VAL A 47 -2.17 14.38 -0.73
CA VAL A 47 -0.73 14.39 -0.91
C VAL A 47 -0.22 15.81 -0.67
N GLU A 48 0.87 15.92 0.08
CA GLU A 48 1.58 17.17 0.26
C GLU A 48 2.83 17.18 -0.58
N ILE A 49 2.98 18.21 -1.40
CA ILE A 49 4.13 18.43 -2.26
C ILE A 49 4.74 19.79 -1.97
N LYS A 50 6.03 19.83 -2.03
CA LYS A 50 6.83 21.06 -1.90
C LYS A 50 7.25 21.49 -3.29
N VAL A 51 6.91 22.72 -3.66
CA VAL A 51 7.31 23.31 -4.94
C VAL A 51 8.32 24.41 -4.68
N LEU A 52 9.52 24.24 -5.20
CA LEU A 52 10.59 25.23 -5.16
C LEU A 52 10.59 26.04 -6.46
N ASP A 53 10.51 27.34 -6.34
CA ASP A 53 10.79 28.28 -7.42
C ASP A 53 12.30 28.55 -7.46
N LYS A 54 12.96 28.01 -8.48
CA LYS A 54 14.44 28.10 -8.64
C LYS A 54 14.92 29.52 -8.90
N VAL A 55 14.06 30.40 -9.42
CA VAL A 55 14.41 31.79 -9.73
C VAL A 55 14.39 32.64 -8.46
N SER A 56 13.34 32.52 -7.67
CA SER A 56 13.16 33.31 -6.45
C SER A 56 13.68 32.62 -5.19
N SER A 57 14.05 31.34 -5.29
CA SER A 57 14.40 30.46 -4.15
C SER A 57 13.31 30.35 -3.09
N LYS A 58 12.07 30.64 -3.46
CA LYS A 58 10.92 30.48 -2.58
C LYS A 58 10.33 29.09 -2.69
N THR A 59 9.89 28.59 -1.55
CA THR A 59 9.26 27.28 -1.45
C THR A 59 7.82 27.45 -0.97
N ASP A 60 6.91 26.77 -1.67
CA ASP A 60 5.49 26.69 -1.32
C ASP A 60 5.14 25.22 -1.01
N LEU A 61 4.34 25.00 0.02
CA LEU A 61 3.79 23.68 0.35
C LEU A 61 2.35 23.62 -0.16
N LEU A 62 2.06 22.65 -1.00
CA LEU A 62 0.75 22.46 -1.61
C LEU A 62 0.14 21.16 -1.10
N LYS A 63 -1.11 21.23 -0.64
CA LYS A 63 -1.92 20.07 -0.30
C LYS A 63 -2.91 19.78 -1.42
N LEU A 64 -2.80 18.60 -2.03
CA LEU A 64 -3.64 18.15 -3.13
C LEU A 64 -4.55 17.02 -2.65
N GLU A 65 -5.83 17.12 -2.97
CA GLU A 65 -6.74 15.99 -2.84
C GLU A 65 -6.57 15.04 -4.03
N ILE A 66 -6.47 13.75 -3.76
CA ILE A 66 -6.30 12.73 -4.80
C ILE A 66 -7.42 12.81 -5.83
N GLY A 67 -7.05 12.80 -7.11
CA GLY A 67 -7.95 12.92 -8.25
C GLY A 67 -8.33 14.34 -8.64
N LYS A 68 -8.07 15.35 -7.78
CA LYS A 68 -8.33 16.76 -8.11
C LYS A 68 -7.12 17.46 -8.72
N GLU A 69 -7.41 18.42 -9.61
CA GLU A 69 -6.39 19.26 -10.24
C GLU A 69 -6.30 20.60 -9.50
N ILE A 70 -5.08 21.07 -9.31
CA ILE A 70 -4.82 22.43 -8.82
C ILE A 70 -3.95 23.19 -9.81
N LYS A 71 -4.22 24.49 -9.93
CA LYS A 71 -3.37 25.41 -10.70
C LYS A 71 -2.43 26.13 -9.74
N PHE A 72 -1.15 26.08 -10.05
CA PHE A 72 -0.13 26.78 -9.28
C PHE A 72 0.91 27.40 -10.22
N LYS A 73 1.02 28.73 -10.22
CA LYS A 73 2.04 29.51 -10.98
C LYS A 73 2.27 29.02 -12.44
N GLY A 74 1.18 28.71 -13.14
CA GLY A 74 1.28 28.24 -14.52
C GLY A 74 1.45 26.73 -14.69
N LEU A 75 1.55 25.98 -13.59
CA LEU A 75 1.47 24.53 -13.59
C LEU A 75 0.05 24.05 -13.27
N LEU A 76 -0.38 22.99 -13.93
CA LEU A 76 -1.56 22.22 -13.57
C LEU A 76 -1.09 20.90 -13.00
N ILE A 77 -1.37 20.69 -11.71
CA ILE A 77 -0.85 19.57 -10.94
C ILE A 77 -2.00 18.69 -10.48
N LYS A 78 -1.87 17.38 -10.65
CA LYS A 78 -2.82 16.37 -10.19
C LYS A 78 -2.09 15.20 -9.59
N SER A 79 -2.54 14.72 -8.44
CA SER A 79 -2.11 13.42 -7.93
C SER A 79 -3.22 12.39 -8.15
N LEU A 80 -2.88 11.23 -8.70
CA LEU A 80 -3.83 10.15 -8.94
C LEU A 80 -3.87 9.15 -7.79
N LYS A 81 -2.73 8.93 -7.14
CA LYS A 81 -2.59 8.01 -6.01
C LYS A 81 -1.48 8.49 -5.10
N CYS A 82 -1.61 8.20 -3.84
CA CYS A 82 -0.48 8.21 -2.92
C CYS A 82 -0.57 7.05 -1.93
N LYS A 83 0.59 6.58 -1.49
CA LYS A 83 0.75 5.52 -0.51
C LYS A 83 1.79 5.93 0.51
N ASN A 84 1.52 5.56 1.75
CA ASN A 84 2.48 5.62 2.83
C ASN A 84 2.69 4.19 3.34
N SER A 85 3.90 3.67 3.23
CA SER A 85 4.29 2.33 3.70
C SER A 85 4.99 2.39 5.06
N GLU A 86 4.52 3.22 5.97
CA GLU A 86 5.13 3.49 7.28
C GLU A 86 5.40 2.24 8.14
N PHE A 87 4.67 1.14 7.86
CA PHE A 87 4.79 -0.12 8.61
C PHE A 87 5.66 -1.17 7.92
N ASP A 88 6.25 -0.85 6.77
CA ASP A 88 7.19 -1.73 6.09
C ASP A 88 8.60 -1.61 6.69
N ASP A 89 9.43 -2.64 6.48
CA ASP A 89 10.83 -2.64 6.92
C ASP A 89 11.65 -1.49 6.31
N ASN A 90 11.18 -0.94 5.20
CA ASN A 90 11.73 0.24 4.54
C ASN A 90 10.59 1.22 4.22
N PRO A 91 10.21 2.08 5.18
CA PRO A 91 9.09 3.00 4.99
C PRO A 91 9.35 3.98 3.84
N GLU A 92 8.39 4.07 2.93
CA GLU A 92 8.46 4.94 1.77
C GLU A 92 7.12 5.64 1.53
N ILE A 93 7.16 6.90 1.19
CA ILE A 93 6.02 7.65 0.70
C ILE A 93 6.14 7.75 -0.81
N THR A 94 5.12 7.28 -1.51
CA THR A 94 5.07 7.31 -2.98
C THR A 94 3.79 7.99 -3.46
N ALA A 95 3.88 8.75 -4.54
CA ALA A 95 2.72 9.33 -5.19
C ALA A 95 2.84 9.27 -6.71
N TYR A 96 1.71 9.06 -7.38
CA TYR A 96 1.64 9.19 -8.83
C TYR A 96 1.13 10.58 -9.17
N ILE A 97 2.01 11.40 -9.76
CA ILE A 97 1.75 12.81 -10.02
C ILE A 97 1.77 13.07 -11.53
N GLN A 98 0.87 13.92 -11.97
CA GLN A 98 0.81 14.46 -13.32
C GLN A 98 0.95 15.97 -13.24
N VAL A 99 1.85 16.52 -14.05
CA VAL A 99 2.06 17.96 -14.15
C VAL A 99 2.04 18.39 -15.60
N LYS A 100 1.26 19.42 -15.91
CA LYS A 100 1.24 20.10 -17.21
C LYS A 100 1.72 21.52 -17.04
N ASP A 101 2.49 22.02 -18.01
CA ASP A 101 2.86 23.43 -18.12
C ASP A 101 1.79 24.16 -18.94
N MET A 102 1.09 25.11 -18.31
CA MET A 102 0.04 25.92 -18.91
C MET A 102 0.58 27.22 -19.50
N THR A 103 1.88 27.47 -19.43
CA THR A 103 2.50 28.69 -19.97
C THR A 103 2.79 28.58 -21.46
N ASN A 104 2.87 27.36 -22.00
CA ASN A 104 3.04 27.10 -23.41
C ASN A 104 1.79 27.46 -24.20
N LYS A 105 1.96 28.34 -25.19
CA LYS A 105 0.87 28.85 -26.05
C LYS A 105 0.38 27.87 -27.11
N ASP A 106 1.04 26.74 -27.27
CA ASP A 106 0.82 25.81 -28.39
C ASP A 106 -0.40 24.89 -28.23
N ASN A 107 -1.26 25.11 -27.22
CA ASN A 107 -2.45 24.29 -26.92
C ASN A 107 -2.17 22.76 -26.86
N ASN A 108 -0.94 22.35 -26.93
CA ASN A 108 -0.56 20.96 -26.71
C ASN A 108 -0.51 20.70 -25.20
N GLU A 109 -1.52 20.03 -24.70
CA GLU A 109 -1.58 19.56 -23.30
C GLU A 109 -0.57 18.44 -23.06
N VAL A 110 0.70 18.75 -23.13
CA VAL A 110 1.78 17.77 -22.88
C VAL A 110 2.09 17.74 -21.39
N PHE A 111 2.12 16.54 -20.84
CA PHE A 111 2.64 16.38 -19.49
C PHE A 111 4.15 16.62 -19.48
N ILE A 112 4.60 17.54 -18.66
CA ILE A 112 6.04 17.73 -18.37
C ILE A 112 6.52 16.73 -17.32
N PHE A 113 5.60 16.16 -16.54
CA PHE A 113 5.84 15.03 -15.65
C PHE A 113 4.59 14.15 -15.58
N ASN A 114 4.77 12.85 -15.63
CA ASN A 114 3.69 11.88 -15.53
C ASN A 114 4.26 10.56 -15.01
N GLY A 115 4.27 10.36 -13.70
CA GLY A 115 4.91 9.19 -13.11
C GLY A 115 4.84 9.12 -11.60
N TRP A 116 5.46 8.07 -11.08
CA TRP A 116 5.67 7.89 -9.65
C TRP A 116 6.80 8.79 -9.17
N THR A 117 6.63 9.39 -8.01
CA THR A 117 7.67 10.10 -7.25
C THR A 117 7.78 9.51 -5.86
N PHE A 118 8.97 9.67 -5.26
CA PHE A 118 9.36 9.06 -4.01
C PHE A 118 9.84 10.15 -3.06
N ALA A 119 9.44 10.09 -1.79
CA ALA A 119 9.83 11.11 -0.81
C ALA A 119 11.28 10.94 -0.36
N SER A 120 11.75 9.69 -0.21
CA SER A 120 13.11 9.38 0.25
C SER A 120 14.17 9.70 -0.81
N ASP A 121 13.86 9.48 -2.08
CA ASP A 121 14.79 9.71 -3.19
C ASP A 121 14.11 10.32 -4.41
N PRO A 122 13.98 11.65 -4.47
CA PRO A 122 13.41 12.34 -5.61
C PRO A 122 14.20 12.15 -6.92
N SER A 123 15.46 11.70 -6.84
CA SER A 123 16.31 11.52 -8.01
C SER A 123 15.95 10.31 -8.86
N ILE A 124 15.20 9.35 -8.33
CA ILE A 124 14.70 8.18 -9.07
C ILE A 124 13.75 8.61 -10.20
N ALA A 125 12.94 9.64 -9.96
CA ALA A 125 12.01 10.19 -10.94
C ALA A 125 12.06 11.73 -10.89
N PRO A 126 13.11 12.33 -11.43
CA PRO A 126 13.32 13.77 -11.33
C PRO A 126 12.24 14.55 -12.08
N PHE A 127 11.75 15.58 -11.43
CA PHE A 127 10.90 16.58 -12.08
C PHE A 127 11.79 17.61 -12.79
N ASP A 128 11.84 17.53 -14.11
CA ASP A 128 12.67 18.44 -14.91
C ASP A 128 11.82 19.59 -15.47
N HIS A 129 11.93 20.76 -14.84
CA HIS A 129 11.33 21.99 -15.32
C HIS A 129 12.29 23.18 -15.10
N ALA A 130 12.32 24.11 -16.05
CA ALA A 130 13.30 25.19 -16.04
C ALA A 130 13.21 26.09 -14.80
N ILE A 131 12.00 26.33 -14.27
CA ILE A 131 11.74 27.29 -13.20
C ILE A 131 11.42 26.59 -11.88
N TYR A 132 10.72 25.49 -11.91
CA TYR A 132 10.21 24.83 -10.71
C TYR A 132 10.89 23.50 -10.44
N ASP A 133 10.96 23.14 -9.17
CA ASP A 133 11.27 21.80 -8.71
C ASP A 133 10.13 21.31 -7.82
N LEU A 134 9.84 19.99 -7.86
CA LEU A 134 8.72 19.39 -7.16
C LEU A 134 9.22 18.21 -6.34
N GLN A 135 8.90 18.21 -5.05
CA GLN A 135 9.29 17.17 -4.11
C GLN A 135 8.08 16.68 -3.33
N LEU A 136 7.91 15.36 -3.26
CA LEU A 136 6.91 14.72 -2.43
C LEU A 136 7.31 14.85 -0.95
N VAL A 137 6.35 15.21 -0.10
CA VAL A 137 6.57 15.39 1.34
C VAL A 137 5.80 14.35 2.13
N GLU A 138 4.48 14.27 1.90
CA GLU A 138 3.62 13.45 2.75
C GLU A 138 2.42 12.89 1.95
N CYS A 139 1.90 11.76 2.43
CA CYS A 139 0.67 11.14 2.00
C CYS A 139 -0.18 10.84 3.23
N ASN A 140 -1.34 11.49 3.35
CA ASN A 140 -2.17 11.39 4.55
C ASN A 140 -3.67 11.30 4.21
N ASN A 141 -4.49 11.07 5.25
CA ASN A 141 -5.94 10.92 5.14
C ASN A 141 -6.72 12.11 5.72
N VAL A 142 -6.01 13.13 6.23
CA VAL A 142 -6.59 14.29 6.93
C VAL A 142 -6.22 15.59 6.25
#